data_af06d1239b85ec6f01438bfd8294c91c
#
_entry.id   af06d1239b85ec6f01438bfd8294c91c
#
_cell.length_a   1.000
_cell.length_b   1.000
_cell.length_c   1.000
_cell.angle_alpha   90.00
_cell.angle_beta   90.00
_cell.angle_gamma   90.00
#
_symmetry.space_group_name_H-M   'P 1'
#
loop_
_entity.id
_entity.type
_entity.pdbx_description
1 polymer ?
#
loop_
_entity_poly.entity_id
_entity_poly.type
_entity_poly.pdbx_seq_one_letter_code
_entity_poly.pdbx_strand_id
1 'polypeptide(L)'
;HTAYRRQRQVCIRDSCYSCDADLARICLDHGAYLSFSGTITFNSAGPQRDALAIAPDHHILVETDAPFLTPAPRRGKRNGPYLLPHTVRFIAKQRGWDEARACQQLTDNAFAAYGGAW
;
A
#
# COMPACT_ATOMS: atom_id res chain seq x y z
N HIS A 1 -12.37 16.43 -14.37
CA HIS A 1 -12.02 15.04 -14.67
C HIS A 1 -10.54 14.79 -14.82
N THR A 2 -9.80 15.70 -15.49
CA THR A 2 -8.36 15.50 -15.74
C THR A 2 -7.51 15.69 -14.47
N ALA A 3 -7.83 16.68 -13.65
CA ALA A 3 -7.17 16.90 -12.35
C ALA A 3 -7.44 15.74 -11.39
N TYR A 4 -8.64 15.21 -11.40
CA TYR A 4 -9.08 14.07 -10.61
C TYR A 4 -8.32 12.79 -10.99
N ARG A 5 -8.19 12.52 -12.28
CA ARG A 5 -7.40 11.40 -12.79
C ARG A 5 -5.91 11.54 -12.50
N ARG A 6 -5.38 12.77 -12.58
CA ARG A 6 -3.97 13.05 -12.25
C ARG A 6 -3.68 12.81 -10.78
N GLN A 7 -4.54 13.28 -9.90
CA GLN A 7 -4.37 13.09 -8.46
C GLN A 7 -4.48 11.61 -8.07
N ARG A 8 -5.41 10.87 -8.68
CA ARG A 8 -5.50 9.43 -8.54
C ARG A 8 -4.25 8.71 -9.05
N GLN A 9 -3.71 9.14 -10.20
CA GLN A 9 -2.47 8.60 -10.74
C GLN A 9 -1.25 8.93 -9.89
N VAL A 10 -1.21 10.11 -9.28
CA VAL A 10 -0.14 10.49 -8.36
C VAL A 10 -0.13 9.60 -7.12
N CYS A 11 -1.28 9.39 -6.50
CA CYS A 11 -1.39 8.51 -5.34
C CYS A 11 -1.08 7.03 -5.68
N ILE A 12 -1.21 6.63 -6.94
CA ILE A 12 -0.87 5.29 -7.43
C ILE A 12 0.58 5.22 -7.92
N ARG A 13 1.06 6.25 -8.61
CA ARG A 13 2.36 6.24 -9.30
C ARG A 13 3.55 6.63 -8.44
N ASP A 14 3.38 7.60 -7.55
CA ASP A 14 4.43 8.03 -6.64
C ASP A 14 4.47 7.17 -5.38
N SER A 15 3.72 6.27 -5.39
CA SER A 15 3.58 4.90 -4.92
C SER A 15 4.14 4.57 -3.60
N CYS A 16 4.77 5.10 -2.83
CA CYS A 16 4.97 4.77 -1.43
C CYS A 16 4.17 5.76 -0.60
N TYR A 17 2.99 5.36 -0.16
CA TYR A 17 2.23 6.23 0.73
C TYR A 17 3.03 6.47 2.02
N SER A 18 3.53 7.69 2.18
CA SER A 18 4.40 8.10 3.28
C SER A 18 3.80 9.21 4.13
N CYS A 19 2.56 9.57 3.89
CA CYS A 19 1.86 10.65 4.56
C CYS A 19 0.93 10.15 5.67
N ASP A 20 0.22 11.07 6.31
CA ASP A 20 -0.65 10.78 7.43
C ASP A 20 -2.09 10.42 7.02
N ALA A 21 -2.92 10.13 8.02
CA ALA A 21 -4.33 9.80 7.81
C ALA A 21 -5.15 10.96 7.25
N ASP A 22 -4.80 12.20 7.54
CA ASP A 22 -5.57 13.36 7.04
C ASP A 22 -5.43 13.50 5.53
N LEU A 23 -4.22 13.39 5.01
CA LEU A 23 -4.00 13.38 3.56
C LEU A 23 -4.60 12.13 2.93
N ALA A 24 -4.55 11.00 3.62
CA ALA A 24 -5.18 9.75 3.14
C ALA A 24 -6.67 9.93 2.92
N ARG A 25 -7.38 10.59 3.85
CA ARG A 25 -8.82 10.86 3.67
C ARG A 25 -9.09 11.69 2.44
N ILE A 26 -8.30 12.72 2.18
CA ILE A 26 -8.46 13.57 0.99
C ILE A 26 -8.26 12.71 -0.28
N CYS A 27 -7.22 11.91 -0.33
CA CYS A 27 -6.96 11.03 -1.48
C CYS A 27 -8.09 10.01 -1.68
N LEU A 28 -8.55 9.37 -0.61
CA LEU A 28 -9.62 8.37 -0.65
C LEU A 28 -10.95 8.98 -1.07
N ASP A 29 -11.27 10.19 -0.62
CA ASP A 29 -12.47 10.92 -1.03
C ASP A 29 -12.48 11.22 -2.53
N HIS A 30 -11.31 11.28 -3.14
CA HIS A 30 -11.12 11.43 -4.58
C HIS A 30 -11.00 10.09 -5.32
N GLY A 31 -11.28 8.99 -4.67
CA GLY A 31 -11.25 7.66 -5.28
C GLY A 31 -9.86 7.08 -5.50
N ALA A 32 -8.85 7.60 -4.79
CA ALA A 32 -7.49 7.10 -4.88
C ALA A 32 -7.31 5.76 -4.18
N TYR A 33 -6.30 5.01 -4.63
CA TYR A 33 -5.78 3.86 -3.92
C TYR A 33 -4.55 4.28 -3.13
N LEU A 34 -4.33 3.68 -1.97
CA LEU A 34 -3.12 3.89 -1.16
C LEU A 34 -2.22 2.68 -1.30
N SER A 35 -1.01 2.90 -1.79
CA SER A 35 -0.03 1.84 -1.98
C SER A 35 1.02 1.88 -0.87
N PHE A 36 1.24 0.76 -0.23
CA PHE A 36 2.15 0.64 0.91
C PHE A 36 3.34 -0.24 0.54
N SER A 37 4.53 0.25 0.86
CA SER A 37 5.80 -0.48 0.69
C SER A 37 6.26 -1.08 2.01
N GLY A 38 7.47 -1.62 2.03
CA GLY A 38 8.10 -2.13 3.23
C GLY A 38 8.23 -1.12 4.37
N THR A 39 8.15 0.18 4.08
CA THR A 39 8.18 1.23 5.11
C THR A 39 7.07 1.11 6.13
N ILE A 40 5.93 0.50 5.78
CA ILE A 40 4.83 0.28 6.72
C ILE A 40 5.25 -0.55 7.93
N THR A 41 6.30 -1.36 7.80
CA THR A 41 6.84 -2.19 8.86
C THR A 41 7.81 -1.43 9.78
N PHE A 42 8.19 -0.21 9.44
CA PHE A 42 9.20 0.55 10.19
C PHE A 42 8.60 1.13 11.47
N ASN A 43 9.44 1.23 12.52
CA ASN A 43 9.01 1.80 13.80
C ASN A 43 8.52 3.25 13.68
N SER A 44 9.11 4.01 12.76
CA SER A 44 8.74 5.41 12.50
C SER A 44 7.49 5.60 11.64
N ALA A 45 6.86 4.53 11.19
CA ALA A 45 5.75 4.58 10.24
C ALA A 45 4.36 4.68 10.91
N GLY A 46 4.27 5.28 12.10
CA GLY A 46 2.98 5.50 12.78
C GLY A 46 1.94 6.19 11.92
N PRO A 47 2.26 7.34 11.29
CA PRO A 47 1.32 8.03 10.39
C PRO A 47 0.83 7.16 9.23
N GLN A 48 1.70 6.36 8.62
CA GLN A 48 1.31 5.46 7.54
C GLN A 48 0.40 4.33 8.02
N ARG A 49 0.64 3.81 9.22
CA ARG A 49 -0.26 2.80 9.82
C ARG A 49 -1.63 3.37 10.14
N ASP A 50 -1.71 4.64 10.57
CA ASP A 50 -2.98 5.34 10.76
C ASP A 50 -3.73 5.47 9.44
N ALA A 51 -3.03 5.81 8.36
CA ALA A 51 -3.60 5.86 7.02
C ALA A 51 -4.12 4.49 6.57
N LEU A 52 -3.35 3.43 6.81
CA LEU A 52 -3.77 2.05 6.53
C LEU A 52 -5.05 1.69 7.29
N ALA A 53 -5.15 2.12 8.56
CA ALA A 53 -6.31 1.80 9.39
C ALA A 53 -7.62 2.41 8.87
N ILE A 54 -7.57 3.58 8.26
CA ILE A 54 -8.77 4.25 7.72
C ILE A 54 -9.09 3.88 6.27
N ALA A 55 -8.16 3.22 5.56
CA ALA A 55 -8.36 2.87 4.16
C ALA A 55 -9.44 1.77 4.02
N PRO A 56 -10.39 1.93 3.08
CA PRO A 56 -11.30 0.83 2.74
C PRO A 56 -10.53 -0.37 2.20
N ASP A 57 -11.02 -1.57 2.48
CA ASP A 57 -10.35 -2.82 2.09
C ASP A 57 -9.98 -2.86 0.60
N HIS A 58 -10.86 -2.33 -0.26
CA HIS A 58 -10.70 -2.36 -1.71
C HIS A 58 -9.85 -1.22 -2.29
N HIS A 59 -9.29 -0.35 -1.46
CA HIS A 59 -8.43 0.77 -1.88
C HIS A 59 -6.99 0.65 -1.40
N ILE A 60 -6.56 -0.51 -0.98
CA ILE A 60 -5.19 -0.78 -0.51
C ILE A 60 -4.41 -1.51 -1.59
N LEU A 61 -3.19 -1.04 -1.87
CA LEU A 61 -2.23 -1.69 -2.75
C LEU A 61 -0.92 -1.94 -1.99
N VAL A 62 -0.09 -2.81 -2.54
CA VAL A 62 1.26 -3.07 -2.03
C VAL A 62 2.28 -2.94 -3.14
N GLU A 63 3.49 -2.59 -2.73
CA GLU A 63 4.62 -2.41 -3.65
C GLU A 63 5.94 -2.71 -2.97
N THR A 64 7.01 -2.83 -3.75
CA THR A 64 8.35 -3.12 -3.21
C THR A 64 9.25 -1.90 -3.11
N ASP A 65 9.25 -1.05 -4.12
CA ASP A 65 10.25 0.00 -4.34
C ASP A 65 11.68 -0.56 -4.35
N ALA A 66 11.82 -1.81 -4.80
CA ALA A 66 13.12 -2.47 -4.87
C ALA A 66 14.11 -1.64 -5.72
N PRO A 67 15.40 -1.57 -5.35
CA PRO A 67 16.06 -2.29 -4.26
C PRO A 67 16.00 -1.57 -2.90
N PHE A 68 15.16 -0.56 -2.76
CA PHE A 68 15.03 0.29 -1.57
C PHE A 68 13.86 -0.17 -0.69
N LEU A 69 13.74 0.43 0.49
CA LEU A 69 12.61 0.29 1.42
C LEU A 69 12.33 -1.16 1.84
N THR A 70 13.39 -1.88 2.14
CA THR A 70 13.31 -3.29 2.55
C THR A 70 12.48 -3.45 3.83
N PRO A 71 11.44 -4.30 3.83
CA PRO A 71 10.60 -4.49 5.01
C PRO A 71 11.32 -5.22 6.13
N ALA A 72 10.91 -4.96 7.39
CA ALA A 72 11.32 -5.78 8.51
C ALA A 72 10.83 -7.24 8.29
N PRO A 73 11.56 -8.26 8.71
CA PRO A 73 12.82 -8.23 9.49
C PRO A 73 14.11 -8.12 8.64
N ARG A 74 14.00 -7.79 7.37
CA ARG A 74 15.12 -7.77 6.43
C ARG A 74 15.72 -6.38 6.21
N ARG A 75 15.41 -5.42 7.07
CA ARG A 75 15.99 -4.07 6.98
C ARG A 75 17.51 -4.12 6.93
N GLY A 76 18.11 -3.24 6.10
CA GLY A 76 19.53 -3.22 5.86
C GLY A 76 20.02 -4.20 4.78
N LYS A 77 19.15 -5.06 4.28
CA LYS A 77 19.41 -5.93 3.14
C LYS A 77 18.85 -5.30 1.87
N ARG A 78 19.33 -5.74 0.72
CA ARG A 78 18.77 -5.30 -0.56
C ARG A 78 17.35 -5.83 -0.73
N ASN A 79 16.42 -4.94 -1.07
CA ASN A 79 15.03 -5.32 -1.32
C ASN A 79 14.86 -5.99 -2.70
N GLY A 80 13.85 -6.83 -2.80
CA GLY A 80 13.44 -7.47 -4.03
C GLY A 80 11.99 -7.97 -3.95
N PRO A 81 11.39 -8.37 -5.07
CA PRO A 81 9.99 -8.84 -5.10
C PRO A 81 9.74 -10.02 -4.15
N TYR A 82 10.74 -10.84 -3.94
CA TYR A 82 10.66 -12.00 -3.03
C TYR A 82 10.47 -11.61 -1.55
N LEU A 83 10.66 -10.34 -1.18
CA LEU A 83 10.43 -9.82 0.17
C LEU A 83 9.03 -9.18 0.34
N LEU A 84 8.27 -9.05 -0.72
CA LEU A 84 6.90 -8.53 -0.67
C LEU A 84 6.01 -9.27 0.35
N PRO A 85 6.11 -10.58 0.53
CA PRO A 85 5.35 -11.30 1.54
C PRO A 85 5.45 -10.72 2.96
N HIS A 86 6.59 -10.15 3.35
CA HIS A 86 6.73 -9.49 4.66
C HIS A 86 5.80 -8.28 4.80
N THR A 87 5.69 -7.46 3.77
CA THR A 87 4.77 -6.31 3.73
C THR A 87 3.32 -6.78 3.76
N VAL A 88 2.98 -7.78 2.97
CA VAL A 88 1.62 -8.36 2.92
C VAL A 88 1.21 -8.93 4.27
N ARG A 89 2.08 -9.68 4.94
CA ARG A 89 1.82 -10.22 6.28
C ARG A 89 1.62 -9.13 7.31
N PHE A 90 2.40 -8.06 7.23
CA PHE A 90 2.24 -6.92 8.13
C PHE A 90 0.86 -6.27 7.94
N ILE A 91 0.46 -6.00 6.71
CA ILE A 91 -0.86 -5.42 6.40
C ILE A 91 -1.97 -6.36 6.86
N ALA A 92 -1.86 -7.64 6.60
CA ALA A 92 -2.83 -8.63 7.04
C ALA A 92 -3.03 -8.59 8.56
N LYS A 93 -1.94 -8.56 9.31
CA LYS A 93 -1.97 -8.46 10.77
C LYS A 93 -2.63 -7.18 11.26
N GLN A 94 -2.30 -6.05 10.66
CA GLN A 94 -2.89 -4.75 11.02
C GLN A 94 -4.39 -4.69 10.71
N ARG A 95 -4.84 -5.36 9.65
CA ARG A 95 -6.23 -5.38 9.22
C ARG A 95 -7.06 -6.51 9.85
N GLY A 96 -6.43 -7.43 10.55
CA GLY A 96 -7.11 -8.61 11.07
C GLY A 96 -7.49 -9.63 9.99
N TRP A 97 -6.79 -9.65 8.89
CA TRP A 97 -6.96 -10.61 7.80
C TRP A 97 -6.05 -11.82 7.98
N ASP A 98 -6.48 -13.00 7.57
CA ASP A 98 -5.54 -14.09 7.33
C ASP A 98 -4.74 -13.85 6.03
N GLU A 99 -3.64 -14.58 5.82
CA GLU A 99 -2.79 -14.37 4.66
C GLU A 99 -3.50 -14.65 3.34
N ALA A 100 -4.35 -15.67 3.29
CA ALA A 100 -5.10 -16.00 2.08
C ALA A 100 -6.05 -14.87 1.69
N ARG A 101 -6.76 -14.30 2.66
CA ARG A 101 -7.63 -13.14 2.44
C ARG A 101 -6.83 -11.93 1.99
N ALA A 102 -5.69 -11.66 2.63
CA ALA A 102 -4.83 -10.54 2.26
C ALA A 102 -4.36 -10.66 0.81
N CYS A 103 -3.87 -11.80 0.41
CA CYS A 103 -3.42 -12.04 -0.97
C CYS A 103 -4.56 -11.86 -1.97
N GLN A 104 -5.73 -12.40 -1.69
CA GLN A 104 -6.90 -12.28 -2.57
C GLN A 104 -7.37 -10.82 -2.66
N GLN A 105 -7.52 -10.14 -1.53
CA GLN A 105 -7.97 -8.75 -1.50
C GLN A 105 -7.00 -7.82 -2.24
N LEU A 106 -5.70 -7.94 -1.99
CA LEU A 106 -4.70 -7.09 -2.62
C LEU A 106 -4.58 -7.38 -4.12
N THR A 107 -4.74 -8.62 -4.53
CA THR A 107 -4.78 -9.01 -5.95
C THR A 107 -5.99 -8.39 -6.64
N ASP A 108 -7.18 -8.51 -6.06
CA ASP A 108 -8.40 -7.92 -6.59
C ASP A 108 -8.29 -6.40 -6.70
N ASN A 109 -7.68 -5.77 -5.69
CA ASN A 109 -7.45 -4.33 -5.68
C ASN A 109 -6.52 -3.89 -6.82
N ALA A 110 -5.46 -4.64 -7.07
CA ALA A 110 -4.51 -4.35 -8.15
C ALA A 110 -5.23 -4.43 -9.51
N PHE A 111 -6.03 -5.46 -9.75
CA PHE A 111 -6.82 -5.58 -10.97
C PHE A 111 -7.79 -4.39 -11.12
N ALA A 112 -8.48 -4.01 -10.07
CA ALA A 112 -9.41 -2.88 -10.09
C ALA A 112 -8.69 -1.55 -10.35
N ALA A 113 -7.53 -1.34 -9.71
CA ALA A 113 -6.77 -0.10 -9.82
C ALA A 113 -6.15 0.09 -11.19
N TYR A 114 -5.59 -0.98 -11.76
CA TYR A 114 -4.86 -0.94 -13.04
C TYR A 114 -5.71 -1.35 -14.23
N GLY A 115 -6.93 -1.78 -14.00
CA GLY A 115 -7.94 -1.95 -15.06
C GLY A 115 -7.67 -3.14 -15.96
N GLY A 116 -7.20 -4.26 -15.43
CA GLY A 116 -6.72 -5.15 -16.35
C GLY A 116 -7.14 -6.60 -16.37
N ALA A 117 -7.19 -7.15 -17.56
CA ALA A 117 -6.82 -8.51 -17.84
C ALA A 117 -5.29 -8.50 -18.03
N TRP A 118 -4.58 -8.98 -17.07
CA TRP A 118 -3.13 -9.10 -17.12
C TRP A 118 -2.71 -10.39 -17.81
#